data_51bda3c771c742505275dde02a3ae431
#
_entry.id   51bda3c771c742505275dde02a3ae431
#
_cell.length_a   1.000
_cell.length_b   1.000
_cell.length_c   1.000
_cell.angle_alpha   90.00
_cell.angle_beta   90.00
_cell.angle_gamma   90.00
#
_symmetry.space_group_name_H-M   'P 1'
#
loop_
_entity.id
_entity.type
_entity.pdbx_description
1 polymer ?
#
loop_
_entity_poly.entity_id
_entity_poly.type
_entity_poly.pdbx_seq_one_letter_code
_entity_poly.pdbx_strand_id
1 'polypeptide(L)'
;MAKKLRVGDSVRGYRVTKVFGPGMMAISYGAQSAGGEKIFLKQYKSPAPTVIWYNDFVEYQREVSRRVREGKGAHYAVRMVEAFEERWGGPCYFQAYEFIEHGGDLQQMLDEEREQHRRTKVAPIRDPAVWARHITWSKVLMAGIAALHESKIVHADLKPPNAYLIKDPTLASGYQLKLIDTDFSVLADKRAPWHGYQGYIGSDNYRSPEHITRGGIPVLPSDIFTAGLILHELLVGTHPYWRDDQAEYAQLVRAYAIKPPALAGVMPAPASNADVSAAIYRCLSPDAAKRPTAAELRAALSGRAPKGSVSAPAGSARKVVGAKPAAVKAGSGRGAAVGATASGASPAAPPSLEKGALSSERIQLVGADGKSLHIGVRTEIGKTLARQFGAEGEFWDSRQLVVERGPDSQWIVTPFAGTANDSLLNGQILTAASRLRDGDTIAVGRHSKGIVKLPLKLRAI
;
A
#
# COMPACT_ATOMS: atom_id res chain seq x y z
N MET A 1 -11.25 -23.31 8.22
CA MET A 1 -10.05 -22.46 8.17
C MET A 1 -8.85 -23.30 8.56
N ALA A 2 -7.73 -23.18 7.84
CA ALA A 2 -6.50 -23.86 8.18
C ALA A 2 -6.06 -23.54 9.61
N LYS A 3 -5.64 -24.54 10.38
CA LYS A 3 -5.16 -24.37 11.75
C LYS A 3 -3.80 -23.66 11.73
N LYS A 4 -3.57 -22.71 12.62
CA LYS A 4 -2.25 -22.08 12.77
C LYS A 4 -1.25 -23.06 13.37
N LEU A 5 -0.01 -23.04 12.89
CA LEU A 5 1.11 -23.72 13.51
C LEU A 5 1.50 -23.04 14.84
N ARG A 6 2.01 -23.84 15.78
CA ARG A 6 2.54 -23.37 17.06
C ARG A 6 4.04 -23.69 17.12
N VAL A 7 4.77 -23.05 18.01
CA VAL A 7 6.15 -23.43 18.30
C VAL A 7 6.19 -24.91 18.72
N GLY A 8 7.10 -25.68 18.10
CA GLY A 8 7.24 -27.11 18.27
C GLY A 8 6.49 -27.97 17.25
N ASP A 9 5.48 -27.43 16.55
CA ASP A 9 4.80 -28.14 15.47
C ASP A 9 5.78 -28.39 14.30
N SER A 10 5.58 -29.50 13.59
CA SER A 10 6.38 -29.84 12.41
C SER A 10 5.48 -30.08 11.21
N VAL A 11 5.89 -29.53 10.05
CA VAL A 11 5.23 -29.72 8.77
C VAL A 11 6.30 -29.96 7.71
N ARG A 12 6.19 -31.04 6.94
CA ARG A 12 7.14 -31.43 5.90
C ARG A 12 8.62 -31.40 6.33
N GLY A 13 8.91 -31.77 7.59
CA GLY A 13 10.26 -31.74 8.14
C GLY A 13 10.74 -30.37 8.65
N TYR A 14 9.93 -29.33 8.54
CA TYR A 14 10.19 -28.02 9.12
C TYR A 14 9.57 -27.91 10.51
N ARG A 15 10.40 -27.79 11.54
CA ARG A 15 9.96 -27.59 12.92
C ARG A 15 9.87 -26.11 13.22
N VAL A 16 8.69 -25.64 13.60
CA VAL A 16 8.44 -24.22 13.95
C VAL A 16 9.19 -23.86 15.23
N THR A 17 10.02 -22.83 15.16
CA THR A 17 10.80 -22.29 16.28
C THR A 17 10.25 -20.95 16.77
N LYS A 18 9.57 -20.19 15.90
CA LYS A 18 9.01 -18.88 16.20
C LYS A 18 7.77 -18.63 15.36
N VAL A 19 6.80 -17.90 15.92
CA VAL A 19 5.64 -17.38 15.19
C VAL A 19 5.80 -15.87 15.07
N PHE A 20 5.94 -15.36 13.86
CA PHE A 20 6.03 -13.91 13.63
C PHE A 20 4.64 -13.25 13.61
N GLY A 21 3.61 -13.99 13.19
CA GLY A 21 2.23 -13.51 13.20
C GLY A 21 1.55 -13.55 11.83
N PRO A 22 0.28 -13.15 11.79
CA PRO A 22 -0.50 -13.13 10.56
C PRO A 22 -0.18 -11.87 9.73
N GLY A 23 0.30 -12.08 8.51
CA GLY A 23 0.23 -11.08 7.45
C GLY A 23 -1.13 -11.09 6.74
N MET A 24 -1.28 -10.30 5.68
CA MET A 24 -2.52 -10.24 4.90
C MET A 24 -2.87 -11.61 4.28
N MET A 25 -1.95 -12.21 3.54
CA MET A 25 -2.18 -13.43 2.75
C MET A 25 -1.69 -14.71 3.43
N ALA A 26 -0.71 -14.62 4.32
CA ALA A 26 -0.09 -15.77 4.98
C ALA A 26 0.19 -15.51 6.46
N ILE A 27 0.46 -16.57 7.20
CA ILE A 27 1.04 -16.52 8.53
C ILE A 27 2.51 -16.88 8.38
N SER A 28 3.39 -16.10 9.00
CA SER A 28 4.84 -16.26 8.91
C SER A 28 5.43 -16.88 10.16
N TYR A 29 6.38 -17.79 9.96
CA TYR A 29 7.06 -18.53 11.02
C TYR A 29 8.57 -18.56 10.79
N GLY A 30 9.34 -18.59 11.86
CA GLY A 30 10.68 -19.13 11.87
C GLY A 30 10.60 -20.63 12.07
N ALA A 31 11.33 -21.39 11.28
CA ALA A 31 11.39 -22.85 11.38
C ALA A 31 12.83 -23.35 11.23
N GLN A 32 13.04 -24.62 11.53
CA GLN A 32 14.31 -25.30 11.32
C GLN A 32 14.06 -26.53 10.47
N SER A 33 14.87 -26.75 9.42
CA SER A 33 14.85 -27.96 8.60
C SER A 33 15.39 -29.16 9.38
N ALA A 34 15.18 -30.37 8.86
CA ALA A 34 15.77 -31.59 9.43
C ALA A 34 17.31 -31.55 9.47
N GLY A 35 17.93 -30.79 8.56
CA GLY A 35 19.38 -30.55 8.53
C GLY A 35 19.86 -29.45 9.49
N GLY A 36 18.97 -28.84 10.26
CA GLY A 36 19.31 -27.78 11.20
C GLY A 36 19.34 -26.37 10.61
N GLU A 37 19.06 -26.20 9.32
CA GLU A 37 19.04 -24.89 8.66
C GLU A 37 17.85 -24.06 9.12
N LYS A 38 18.07 -22.78 9.36
CA LYS A 38 16.98 -21.81 9.64
C LYS A 38 16.20 -21.50 8.38
N ILE A 39 14.87 -21.53 8.51
CA ILE A 39 13.91 -21.35 7.41
C ILE A 39 12.89 -20.29 7.80
N PHE A 40 12.54 -19.44 6.85
CA PHE A 40 11.37 -18.58 6.93
C PHE A 40 10.21 -19.29 6.22
N LEU A 41 9.19 -19.69 6.98
CA LEU A 41 8.07 -20.48 6.47
C LEU A 41 6.81 -19.62 6.42
N LYS A 42 6.13 -19.62 5.28
CA LYS A 42 4.82 -18.98 5.08
C LYS A 42 3.73 -20.05 4.97
N GLN A 43 2.66 -19.94 5.75
CA GLN A 43 1.43 -20.71 5.63
C GLN A 43 0.34 -19.81 5.03
N TYR A 44 -0.10 -20.11 3.81
CA TYR A 44 -1.06 -19.27 3.10
C TYR A 44 -2.48 -19.43 3.65
N LYS A 45 -3.14 -18.28 3.85
CA LYS A 45 -4.57 -18.18 4.15
C LYS A 45 -5.38 -18.02 2.87
N SER A 46 -4.79 -17.35 1.88
CA SER A 46 -5.34 -17.12 0.56
C SER A 46 -4.19 -17.06 -0.48
N PRO A 47 -4.31 -17.68 -1.65
CA PRO A 47 -5.47 -18.50 -2.02
C PRO A 47 -5.50 -19.81 -1.24
N ALA A 48 -6.72 -20.25 -0.90
CA ALA A 48 -6.93 -21.59 -0.36
C ALA A 48 -7.06 -22.60 -1.53
N PRO A 49 -6.73 -23.89 -1.34
CA PRO A 49 -6.85 -24.91 -2.38
C PRO A 49 -8.26 -25.10 -2.96
N THR A 50 -9.29 -24.51 -2.34
CA THR A 50 -10.67 -24.52 -2.80
C THR A 50 -11.00 -23.41 -3.80
N VAL A 51 -10.08 -22.49 -4.07
CA VAL A 51 -10.27 -21.39 -5.00
C VAL A 51 -10.06 -21.88 -6.44
N ILE A 52 -10.93 -21.50 -7.38
CA ILE A 52 -10.93 -22.02 -8.76
C ILE A 52 -9.61 -21.79 -9.50
N TRP A 53 -8.90 -20.70 -9.20
CA TRP A 53 -7.61 -20.36 -9.84
C TRP A 53 -6.38 -20.81 -8.99
N TYR A 54 -6.58 -21.68 -7.99
CA TYR A 54 -5.52 -22.08 -7.07
C TYR A 54 -4.39 -22.85 -7.75
N ASN A 55 -4.71 -23.84 -8.59
CA ASN A 55 -3.69 -24.62 -9.29
C ASN A 55 -2.85 -23.74 -10.22
N ASP A 56 -3.50 -22.84 -10.95
CA ASP A 56 -2.81 -21.88 -11.82
C ASP A 56 -1.91 -20.93 -10.98
N PHE A 57 -2.34 -20.57 -9.76
CA PHE A 57 -1.52 -19.80 -8.84
C PHE A 57 -0.25 -20.56 -8.43
N VAL A 58 -0.37 -21.83 -8.07
CA VAL A 58 0.79 -22.65 -7.68
C VAL A 58 1.80 -22.77 -8.85
N GLU A 59 1.31 -22.99 -10.06
CA GLU A 59 2.16 -23.03 -11.26
C GLU A 59 2.80 -21.66 -11.55
N TYR A 60 2.03 -20.60 -11.39
CA TYR A 60 2.54 -19.24 -11.57
C TYR A 60 3.65 -18.91 -10.56
N GLN A 61 3.50 -19.32 -9.31
CA GLN A 61 4.52 -19.16 -8.28
C GLN A 61 5.81 -19.95 -8.59
N ARG A 62 5.68 -21.14 -9.15
CA ARG A 62 6.84 -21.93 -9.65
C ARG A 62 7.57 -21.17 -10.74
N GLU A 63 6.85 -20.58 -11.67
CA GLU A 63 7.42 -19.78 -12.77
C GLU A 63 8.13 -18.52 -12.24
N VAL A 64 7.52 -17.77 -11.31
CA VAL A 64 8.19 -16.63 -10.67
C VAL A 64 9.48 -17.06 -10.01
N SER A 65 9.44 -18.12 -9.17
CA SER A 65 10.63 -18.65 -8.50
C SER A 65 11.71 -19.13 -9.47
N ARG A 66 11.31 -19.77 -10.57
CA ARG A 66 12.24 -20.21 -11.61
C ARG A 66 12.95 -19.00 -12.24
N ARG A 67 12.21 -17.97 -12.64
CA ARG A 67 12.79 -16.75 -13.23
C ARG A 67 13.69 -15.98 -12.25
N VAL A 68 13.33 -15.93 -10.97
CA VAL A 68 14.22 -15.37 -9.94
C VAL A 68 15.53 -16.15 -9.88
N ARG A 69 15.46 -17.48 -9.78
CA ARG A 69 16.63 -18.37 -9.62
C ARG A 69 17.55 -18.38 -10.84
N GLU A 70 16.98 -18.38 -12.05
CA GLU A 70 17.72 -18.48 -13.30
C GLU A 70 18.22 -17.13 -13.81
N GLY A 71 17.63 -16.03 -13.32
CA GLY A 71 18.02 -14.68 -13.70
C GLY A 71 18.96 -14.01 -12.70
N LYS A 72 19.33 -12.76 -12.99
CA LYS A 72 20.12 -11.92 -12.07
C LYS A 72 19.39 -11.63 -10.75
N GLY A 73 18.06 -11.82 -10.71
CA GLY A 73 17.24 -11.73 -9.51
C GLY A 73 17.71 -12.64 -8.38
N ALA A 74 18.37 -13.76 -8.66
CA ALA A 74 18.90 -14.69 -7.66
C ALA A 74 19.84 -14.02 -6.64
N HIS A 75 20.54 -12.96 -7.03
CA HIS A 75 21.44 -12.22 -6.14
C HIS A 75 20.69 -11.24 -5.23
N TYR A 76 19.50 -10.80 -5.63
CA TYR A 76 18.77 -9.69 -5.01
C TYR A 76 17.45 -10.07 -4.36
N ALA A 77 16.84 -11.19 -4.71
CA ALA A 77 15.62 -11.67 -4.06
C ALA A 77 15.94 -12.78 -3.07
N VAL A 78 15.10 -12.89 -2.03
CA VAL A 78 15.17 -14.01 -1.10
C VAL A 78 14.93 -15.33 -1.85
N ARG A 79 15.75 -16.33 -1.56
CA ARG A 79 15.66 -17.62 -2.24
C ARG A 79 14.53 -18.47 -1.66
N MET A 80 13.58 -18.85 -2.50
CA MET A 80 12.62 -19.90 -2.15
C MET A 80 13.34 -21.27 -2.15
N VAL A 81 13.25 -21.98 -1.05
CA VAL A 81 13.81 -23.33 -0.88
C VAL A 81 12.87 -24.34 -1.53
N GLU A 82 11.59 -24.31 -1.13
CA GLU A 82 10.55 -25.12 -1.74
C GLU A 82 9.15 -24.51 -1.50
N ALA A 83 8.18 -24.98 -2.27
CA ALA A 83 6.77 -24.73 -2.06
C ALA A 83 6.03 -26.07 -2.08
N PHE A 84 5.10 -26.26 -1.14
CA PHE A 84 4.41 -27.53 -0.97
C PHE A 84 3.01 -27.39 -0.40
N GLU A 85 2.22 -28.43 -0.61
CA GLU A 85 0.92 -28.60 0.04
C GLU A 85 1.03 -29.61 1.17
N GLU A 86 0.37 -29.32 2.29
CA GLU A 86 0.32 -30.20 3.45
C GLU A 86 -1.02 -30.04 4.16
N ARG A 87 -1.50 -31.10 4.82
CA ARG A 87 -2.74 -31.07 5.58
C ARG A 87 -2.48 -30.64 7.02
N TRP A 88 -2.98 -29.45 7.39
CA TRP A 88 -2.89 -28.94 8.75
C TRP A 88 -4.23 -28.31 9.18
N GLY A 89 -5.14 -29.16 9.69
CA GLY A 89 -6.54 -28.79 9.96
C GLY A 89 -7.37 -28.54 8.70
N GLY A 90 -6.83 -28.94 7.53
CA GLY A 90 -7.33 -28.77 6.17
C GLY A 90 -6.18 -28.68 5.19
N PRO A 91 -6.43 -28.66 3.88
CA PRO A 91 -5.39 -28.46 2.88
C PRO A 91 -4.80 -27.04 3.00
N CYS A 92 -3.50 -26.93 3.07
CA CYS A 92 -2.74 -25.70 3.21
C CYS A 92 -1.61 -25.64 2.18
N TYR A 93 -1.34 -24.46 1.65
CA TYR A 93 -0.17 -24.17 0.83
C TYR A 93 0.89 -23.49 1.68
N PHE A 94 2.13 -23.94 1.52
CA PHE A 94 3.30 -23.44 2.22
C PHE A 94 4.39 -23.04 1.25
N GLN A 95 5.16 -22.03 1.63
CA GLN A 95 6.41 -21.69 0.97
C GLN A 95 7.50 -21.55 2.03
N ALA A 96 8.63 -22.22 1.81
CA ALA A 96 9.82 -22.15 2.63
C ALA A 96 10.89 -21.32 1.92
N TYR A 97 11.46 -20.36 2.63
CA TYR A 97 12.50 -19.46 2.14
C TYR A 97 13.76 -19.56 3.02
N GLU A 98 14.91 -19.24 2.45
CA GLU A 98 16.11 -18.99 3.25
C GLU A 98 15.80 -17.97 4.34
N PHE A 99 16.35 -18.21 5.53
CA PHE A 99 16.22 -17.26 6.63
C PHE A 99 17.37 -16.25 6.57
N ILE A 100 17.03 -14.96 6.56
CA ILE A 100 18.04 -13.89 6.59
C ILE A 100 18.41 -13.66 8.05
N GLU A 101 19.64 -14.00 8.44
CA GLU A 101 20.07 -13.95 9.84
C GLU A 101 20.58 -12.58 10.28
N HIS A 102 21.15 -11.82 9.36
CA HIS A 102 21.84 -10.56 9.64
C HIS A 102 21.27 -9.43 8.77
N GLY A 103 21.40 -8.21 9.25
CA GLY A 103 20.90 -7.03 8.56
C GLY A 103 19.57 -6.55 9.13
N GLY A 104 18.93 -5.66 8.41
CA GLY A 104 17.62 -5.09 8.73
C GLY A 104 16.87 -4.72 7.46
N ASP A 105 15.56 -4.66 7.54
CA ASP A 105 14.80 -4.04 6.47
C ASP A 105 15.03 -2.52 6.45
N LEU A 106 14.81 -1.91 5.30
CA LEU A 106 15.11 -0.50 5.11
C LEU A 106 14.29 0.42 6.05
N GLN A 107 13.06 0.03 6.41
CA GLN A 107 12.24 0.78 7.37
C GLN A 107 12.88 0.77 8.76
N GLN A 108 13.26 -0.41 9.23
CA GLN A 108 13.94 -0.57 10.51
C GLN A 108 15.22 0.27 10.57
N MET A 109 16.03 0.23 9.51
CA MET A 109 17.28 1.00 9.45
C MET A 109 17.04 2.52 9.47
N LEU A 110 16.00 2.99 8.77
CA LEU A 110 15.60 4.39 8.79
C LEU A 110 15.09 4.82 10.18
N ASP A 111 14.36 3.96 10.87
CA ASP A 111 13.83 4.24 12.21
C ASP A 111 14.96 4.25 13.25
N GLU A 112 15.93 3.35 13.15
CA GLU A 112 17.14 3.36 13.97
C GLU A 112 17.96 4.64 13.78
N GLU A 113 18.12 5.12 12.55
CA GLU A 113 18.79 6.39 12.27
C GLU A 113 18.03 7.58 12.86
N ARG A 114 16.71 7.61 12.76
CA ARG A 114 15.87 8.65 13.38
C ARG A 114 16.03 8.65 14.89
N GLU A 115 16.03 7.49 15.53
CA GLU A 115 16.21 7.38 16.97
C GLU A 115 17.62 7.83 17.43
N GLN A 116 18.68 7.43 16.71
CA GLN A 116 20.05 7.87 16.99
C GLN A 116 20.20 9.41 16.92
N HIS A 117 19.49 10.05 15.97
CA HIS A 117 19.56 11.50 15.76
C HIS A 117 18.51 12.30 16.56
N ARG A 118 17.61 11.63 17.27
CA ARG A 118 16.54 12.28 18.04
C ARG A 118 17.04 13.35 19.01
N ARG A 119 18.20 13.14 19.60
CA ARG A 119 18.81 14.07 20.58
C ARG A 119 19.50 15.26 19.93
N THR A 120 19.93 15.15 18.68
CA THR A 120 20.71 16.18 17.98
C THR A 120 19.84 17.30 17.41
N LYS A 121 18.53 17.11 17.32
CA LYS A 121 17.57 18.00 16.63
C LYS A 121 17.91 18.26 15.16
N VAL A 122 18.85 17.51 14.58
CA VAL A 122 19.23 17.54 13.17
C VAL A 122 18.63 16.33 12.50
N ALA A 123 17.99 16.53 11.33
CA ALA A 123 17.47 15.40 10.57
C ALA A 123 18.61 14.44 10.19
N PRO A 124 18.45 13.11 10.37
CA PRO A 124 19.52 12.13 10.10
C PRO A 124 20.19 12.33 8.75
N ILE A 125 19.41 12.58 7.71
CA ILE A 125 19.86 12.78 6.34
C ILE A 125 20.81 13.98 6.15
N ARG A 126 20.93 14.89 7.12
CA ARG A 126 21.89 15.99 7.12
C ARG A 126 23.28 15.57 7.61
N ASP A 127 23.39 14.39 8.21
CA ASP A 127 24.67 13.79 8.56
C ASP A 127 25.35 13.26 7.29
N PRO A 128 26.61 13.65 6.98
CA PRO A 128 27.31 13.23 5.78
C PRO A 128 27.47 11.70 5.65
N ALA A 129 27.63 10.98 6.77
CA ALA A 129 27.75 9.53 6.75
C ALA A 129 26.41 8.84 6.46
N VAL A 130 25.31 9.36 7.00
CA VAL A 130 23.95 8.93 6.66
C VAL A 130 23.65 9.21 5.20
N TRP A 131 23.98 10.40 4.72
CA TRP A 131 23.79 10.79 3.32
C TRP A 131 24.52 9.85 2.36
N ALA A 132 25.80 9.58 2.59
CA ALA A 132 26.59 8.65 1.77
C ALA A 132 26.01 7.24 1.77
N ARG A 133 25.52 6.79 2.92
CA ARG A 133 24.86 5.49 3.08
C ARG A 133 23.55 5.43 2.29
N HIS A 134 22.70 6.47 2.36
CA HIS A 134 21.45 6.53 1.62
C HIS A 134 21.65 6.54 0.11
N ILE A 135 22.67 7.23 -0.39
CA ILE A 135 23.08 7.14 -1.81
C ILE A 135 23.44 5.70 -2.19
N THR A 136 24.19 5.02 -1.33
CA THR A 136 24.58 3.62 -1.56
C THR A 136 23.35 2.72 -1.59
N TRP A 137 22.46 2.82 -0.60
CA TRP A 137 21.23 2.04 -0.54
C TRP A 137 20.34 2.30 -1.76
N SER A 138 20.23 3.55 -2.21
CA SER A 138 19.50 3.92 -3.43
C SER A 138 20.05 3.19 -4.65
N LYS A 139 21.37 3.14 -4.81
CA LYS A 139 22.03 2.46 -5.94
C LYS A 139 21.83 0.95 -5.88
N VAL A 140 21.92 0.36 -4.69
CA VAL A 140 21.77 -1.08 -4.47
C VAL A 140 20.32 -1.51 -4.69
N LEU A 141 19.35 -0.73 -4.20
CA LEU A 141 17.92 -0.94 -4.45
C LEU A 141 17.62 -0.94 -5.96
N MET A 142 18.11 0.05 -6.68
CA MET A 142 17.89 0.13 -8.12
C MET A 142 18.57 -1.00 -8.89
N ALA A 143 19.69 -1.54 -8.40
CA ALA A 143 20.32 -2.73 -8.99
C ALA A 143 19.43 -3.98 -8.83
N GLY A 144 18.83 -4.15 -7.65
CA GLY A 144 17.91 -5.27 -7.39
C GLY A 144 16.65 -5.20 -8.24
N ILE A 145 16.02 -4.02 -8.32
CA ILE A 145 14.84 -3.82 -9.17
C ILE A 145 15.16 -4.07 -10.65
N ALA A 146 16.31 -3.56 -11.14
CA ALA A 146 16.74 -3.80 -12.51
C ALA A 146 16.92 -5.30 -12.80
N ALA A 147 17.46 -6.05 -11.85
CA ALA A 147 17.66 -7.49 -11.99
C ALA A 147 16.35 -8.29 -12.06
N LEU A 148 15.33 -7.90 -11.29
CA LEU A 148 13.97 -8.47 -11.41
C LEU A 148 13.33 -8.11 -12.76
N HIS A 149 13.44 -6.85 -13.17
CA HIS A 149 12.87 -6.37 -14.42
C HIS A 149 13.48 -7.03 -15.67
N GLU A 150 14.78 -7.35 -15.65
CA GLU A 150 15.42 -8.14 -16.72
C GLU A 150 14.78 -9.52 -16.86
N SER A 151 14.33 -10.15 -15.77
CA SER A 151 13.59 -11.40 -15.74
C SER A 151 12.08 -11.24 -16.00
N LYS A 152 11.61 -10.04 -16.36
CA LYS A 152 10.19 -9.70 -16.56
C LYS A 152 9.35 -9.88 -15.30
N ILE A 153 9.93 -9.68 -14.13
CA ILE A 153 9.25 -9.75 -12.85
C ILE A 153 8.99 -8.34 -12.34
N VAL A 154 7.73 -8.03 -12.05
CA VAL A 154 7.28 -6.85 -11.32
C VAL A 154 7.13 -7.27 -9.86
N HIS A 155 7.81 -6.61 -8.93
CA HIS A 155 7.69 -6.92 -7.51
C HIS A 155 6.26 -6.69 -7.01
N ALA A 156 5.66 -5.60 -7.44
CA ALA A 156 4.28 -5.16 -7.19
C ALA A 156 3.93 -4.76 -5.74
N ASP A 157 4.75 -5.09 -4.75
CA ASP A 157 4.59 -4.63 -3.35
C ASP A 157 5.91 -4.10 -2.77
N LEU A 158 6.63 -3.28 -3.55
CA LEU A 158 7.84 -2.61 -3.05
C LEU A 158 7.46 -1.62 -1.94
N LYS A 159 8.23 -1.65 -0.87
CA LYS A 159 8.17 -0.71 0.27
C LYS A 159 9.45 -0.89 1.10
N PRO A 160 9.80 0.05 1.97
CA PRO A 160 11.00 -0.08 2.81
C PRO A 160 11.08 -1.39 3.60
N PRO A 161 9.98 -1.93 4.22
CA PRO A 161 10.04 -3.22 4.90
C PRO A 161 10.35 -4.44 4.00
N ASN A 162 10.17 -4.33 2.67
CA ASN A 162 10.42 -5.41 1.72
C ASN A 162 11.82 -5.33 1.07
N ALA A 163 12.65 -4.35 1.44
CA ALA A 163 14.03 -4.19 1.01
C ALA A 163 14.98 -4.45 2.19
N TYR A 164 15.52 -5.66 2.27
CA TYR A 164 16.39 -6.08 3.36
C TYR A 164 17.85 -5.85 3.00
N LEU A 165 18.61 -5.17 3.86
CA LEU A 165 20.01 -4.80 3.65
C LEU A 165 20.90 -5.54 4.64
N ILE A 166 21.88 -6.24 4.12
CA ILE A 166 22.87 -6.99 4.89
C ILE A 166 24.24 -6.31 4.66
N LYS A 167 24.95 -5.95 5.72
CA LYS A 167 26.32 -5.45 5.60
C LYS A 167 27.21 -6.54 5.06
N ASP A 168 27.90 -6.27 3.97
CA ASP A 168 28.85 -7.18 3.34
C ASP A 168 30.08 -6.41 2.86
N PRO A 169 31.19 -6.44 3.61
CA PRO A 169 32.42 -5.70 3.25
C PRO A 169 33.11 -6.26 2.00
N THR A 170 32.72 -7.44 1.53
CA THR A 170 33.30 -8.03 0.30
C THR A 170 32.71 -7.41 -0.96
N LEU A 171 31.54 -6.78 -0.86
CA LEU A 171 30.92 -6.08 -1.97
C LEU A 171 31.40 -4.63 -2.03
N ALA A 172 31.62 -4.13 -3.24
CA ALA A 172 32.03 -2.74 -3.47
C ALA A 172 31.01 -1.71 -2.90
N SER A 173 29.75 -2.09 -2.77
CA SER A 173 28.70 -1.29 -2.12
C SER A 173 28.73 -1.35 -0.60
N GLY A 174 29.44 -2.31 0.01
CA GLY A 174 29.38 -2.62 1.42
C GLY A 174 28.04 -3.24 1.89
N TYR A 175 27.10 -3.47 0.96
CA TYR A 175 25.77 -4.00 1.26
C TYR A 175 25.30 -5.01 0.21
N GLN A 176 24.71 -6.11 0.68
CA GLN A 176 23.87 -6.99 -0.09
C GLN A 176 22.41 -6.62 0.10
N LEU A 177 21.64 -6.58 -0.98
CA LEU A 177 20.18 -6.42 -0.93
C LEU A 177 19.51 -7.78 -1.07
N LYS A 178 18.46 -8.00 -0.27
CA LYS A 178 17.49 -9.06 -0.45
C LYS A 178 16.09 -8.46 -0.50
N LEU A 179 15.45 -8.51 -1.67
CA LEU A 179 14.04 -8.20 -1.83
C LEU A 179 13.22 -9.39 -1.32
N ILE A 180 12.31 -9.13 -0.40
CA ILE A 180 11.44 -10.13 0.23
C ILE A 180 9.99 -9.94 -0.23
N ASP A 181 9.12 -10.88 0.10
CA ASP A 181 7.69 -10.84 -0.26
C ASP A 181 7.42 -10.80 -1.78
N THR A 182 8.18 -11.63 -2.54
CA THR A 182 8.00 -11.77 -3.99
C THR A 182 6.87 -12.73 -4.38
N ASP A 183 6.15 -13.28 -3.44
CA ASP A 183 5.11 -14.30 -3.65
C ASP A 183 3.87 -13.81 -4.40
N PHE A 184 3.63 -12.51 -4.47
CA PHE A 184 2.59 -11.90 -5.30
C PHE A 184 3.14 -11.01 -6.41
N SER A 185 4.40 -11.23 -6.75
CA SER A 185 5.02 -10.58 -7.92
C SER A 185 4.28 -10.94 -9.21
N VAL A 186 4.27 -10.00 -10.14
CA VAL A 186 3.57 -10.13 -11.42
C VAL A 186 4.58 -10.34 -12.54
N LEU A 187 4.31 -11.30 -13.41
CA LEU A 187 5.09 -11.49 -14.65
C LEU A 187 4.60 -10.51 -15.70
N ALA A 188 5.50 -9.65 -16.21
CA ALA A 188 5.13 -8.60 -17.16
C ALA A 188 4.62 -9.14 -18.51
N ASP A 189 4.89 -10.39 -18.82
CA ASP A 189 4.54 -11.08 -20.06
C ASP A 189 3.51 -12.22 -19.86
N LYS A 190 2.98 -12.37 -18.64
CA LYS A 190 2.00 -13.41 -18.35
C LYS A 190 0.92 -12.87 -17.41
N ARG A 191 -0.34 -13.08 -17.77
CA ARG A 191 -1.48 -12.69 -16.94
C ARG A 191 -1.46 -13.45 -15.61
N ALA A 192 -1.64 -12.73 -14.50
CA ALA A 192 -1.73 -13.35 -13.18
C ALA A 192 -3.04 -14.15 -13.03
N PRO A 193 -3.02 -15.35 -12.43
CA PRO A 193 -4.19 -16.22 -12.27
C PRO A 193 -5.34 -15.58 -11.49
N TRP A 194 -5.01 -14.70 -10.54
CA TRP A 194 -6.01 -13.97 -9.74
C TRP A 194 -6.61 -12.74 -10.44
N HIS A 195 -6.13 -12.41 -11.65
CA HIS A 195 -6.66 -11.27 -12.39
C HIS A 195 -8.15 -11.46 -12.72
N GLY A 196 -8.97 -10.48 -12.32
CA GLY A 196 -10.43 -10.54 -12.47
C GLY A 196 -11.16 -11.19 -11.29
N TYR A 197 -10.45 -11.91 -10.42
CA TYR A 197 -11.01 -12.49 -9.19
C TYR A 197 -10.73 -11.65 -7.94
N GLN A 198 -9.56 -11.06 -7.90
CA GLN A 198 -9.16 -10.13 -6.83
C GLN A 198 -8.27 -9.01 -7.39
N GLY A 199 -8.13 -7.91 -6.63
CA GLY A 199 -7.19 -6.86 -6.94
C GLY A 199 -5.74 -7.29 -6.73
N TYR A 200 -4.81 -6.53 -7.30
CA TYR A 200 -3.39 -6.72 -7.05
C TYR A 200 -3.02 -6.21 -5.66
N ILE A 201 -2.10 -6.91 -5.02
CA ILE A 201 -1.57 -6.54 -3.71
C ILE A 201 -0.71 -5.29 -3.88
N GLY A 202 -0.73 -4.45 -2.89
CA GLY A 202 0.10 -3.25 -2.78
C GLY A 202 -0.16 -2.60 -1.43
N SER A 203 0.89 -2.12 -0.81
CA SER A 203 0.84 -1.53 0.53
C SER A 203 0.38 -0.09 0.50
N ASP A 204 -0.38 0.32 1.52
CA ASP A 204 -0.84 1.70 1.69
C ASP A 204 0.34 2.67 1.64
N ASN A 205 0.12 3.83 1.02
CA ASN A 205 1.13 4.85 0.74
C ASN A 205 2.28 4.44 -0.21
N TYR A 206 2.31 3.19 -0.72
CA TYR A 206 3.30 2.72 -1.71
C TYR A 206 2.66 2.20 -3.00
N ARG A 207 1.34 2.30 -3.14
CA ARG A 207 0.63 1.89 -4.34
C ARG A 207 0.91 2.82 -5.52
N SER A 208 1.30 2.24 -6.65
CA SER A 208 1.42 2.98 -7.91
C SER A 208 0.04 3.35 -8.48
N PRO A 209 -0.03 4.29 -9.45
CA PRO A 209 -1.27 4.59 -10.17
C PRO A 209 -2.00 3.35 -10.71
N GLU A 210 -1.25 2.34 -11.16
CA GLU A 210 -1.80 1.08 -11.68
C GLU A 210 -2.52 0.28 -10.58
N HIS A 211 -2.00 0.27 -9.35
CA HIS A 211 -2.68 -0.36 -8.19
C HIS A 211 -3.95 0.39 -7.76
N ILE A 212 -3.95 1.72 -7.90
CA ILE A 212 -5.06 2.58 -7.48
C ILE A 212 -6.19 2.56 -8.51
N THR A 213 -5.88 2.28 -9.76
CA THR A 213 -6.87 2.24 -10.85
C THR A 213 -7.68 0.96 -10.77
N ARG A 214 -9.01 1.08 -10.82
CA ARG A 214 -9.91 -0.09 -10.83
C ARG A 214 -9.59 -0.99 -12.01
N GLY A 215 -9.27 -2.25 -11.75
CA GLY A 215 -8.87 -3.23 -12.78
C GLY A 215 -7.48 -2.98 -13.37
N GLY A 216 -6.71 -2.04 -12.81
CA GLY A 216 -5.34 -1.80 -13.23
C GLY A 216 -4.43 -2.98 -12.90
N ILE A 217 -3.42 -3.17 -13.70
CA ILE A 217 -2.44 -4.26 -13.57
C ILE A 217 -1.07 -3.64 -13.33
N PRO A 218 -0.35 -4.03 -12.24
CA PRO A 218 1.02 -3.62 -12.05
C PRO A 218 1.91 -4.05 -13.21
N VAL A 219 2.76 -3.14 -13.64
CA VAL A 219 3.72 -3.30 -14.74
C VAL A 219 5.12 -2.92 -14.26
N LEU A 220 6.18 -3.20 -15.03
CA LEU A 220 7.55 -2.83 -14.61
C LEU A 220 7.67 -1.35 -14.16
N PRO A 221 7.06 -0.37 -14.84
CA PRO A 221 7.04 1.01 -14.34
C PRO A 221 6.30 1.23 -13.02
N SER A 222 5.48 0.28 -12.54
CA SER A 222 4.83 0.38 -11.22
C SER A 222 5.85 0.31 -10.09
N ASP A 223 6.83 -0.60 -10.20
CA ASP A 223 7.95 -0.67 -9.27
C ASP A 223 8.81 0.60 -9.30
N ILE A 224 8.93 1.23 -10.47
CA ILE A 224 9.69 2.48 -10.61
C ILE A 224 8.97 3.63 -9.90
N PHE A 225 7.64 3.67 -9.94
CA PHE A 225 6.86 4.63 -9.15
C PHE A 225 7.15 4.46 -7.66
N THR A 226 7.05 3.24 -7.16
CA THR A 226 7.30 2.95 -5.74
C THR A 226 8.76 3.19 -5.36
N ALA A 227 9.71 2.83 -6.23
CA ALA A 227 11.11 3.18 -6.04
C ALA A 227 11.31 4.71 -5.93
N GLY A 228 10.58 5.50 -6.72
CA GLY A 228 10.59 6.96 -6.62
C GLY A 228 10.14 7.47 -5.25
N LEU A 229 9.13 6.83 -4.63
CA LEU A 229 8.71 7.14 -3.25
C LEU A 229 9.83 6.83 -2.25
N ILE A 230 10.42 5.64 -2.34
CA ILE A 230 11.52 5.22 -1.44
C ILE A 230 12.76 6.11 -1.64
N LEU A 231 13.12 6.45 -2.87
CA LEU A 231 14.22 7.36 -3.14
C LEU A 231 13.97 8.78 -2.62
N HIS A 232 12.72 9.23 -2.63
CA HIS A 232 12.35 10.50 -2.01
C HIS A 232 12.55 10.45 -0.49
N GLU A 233 12.17 9.36 0.16
CA GLU A 233 12.45 9.16 1.59
C GLU A 233 13.96 9.14 1.89
N LEU A 234 14.74 8.42 1.07
CA LEU A 234 16.19 8.29 1.24
C LEU A 234 16.96 9.58 0.95
N LEU A 235 16.58 10.35 -0.08
CA LEU A 235 17.38 11.46 -0.60
C LEU A 235 16.78 12.85 -0.32
N VAL A 236 15.54 12.91 0.16
CA VAL A 236 14.86 14.15 0.60
C VAL A 236 14.53 14.11 2.10
N GLY A 237 14.37 12.90 2.66
CA GLY A 237 14.07 12.67 4.08
C GLY A 237 12.58 12.59 4.41
N THR A 238 11.71 12.62 3.40
CA THR A 238 10.25 12.57 3.59
C THR A 238 9.58 11.73 2.51
N HIS A 239 8.44 11.14 2.84
CA HIS A 239 7.56 10.52 1.83
C HIS A 239 6.71 11.62 1.15
N PRO A 240 6.66 11.71 -0.21
CA PRO A 240 6.05 12.85 -0.89
C PRO A 240 4.52 12.90 -0.77
N TYR A 241 3.88 11.75 -0.65
CA TYR A 241 2.42 11.60 -0.68
C TYR A 241 1.83 10.94 0.56
N TRP A 242 2.56 10.82 1.66
CA TRP A 242 2.04 10.15 2.86
C TRP A 242 0.72 10.74 3.33
N ARG A 243 -0.29 9.89 3.47
CA ARG A 243 -1.62 10.23 4.02
C ARG A 243 -2.16 9.05 4.82
N ASP A 244 -2.86 9.33 5.89
CA ASP A 244 -3.60 8.31 6.65
C ASP A 244 -4.84 7.87 5.86
N ASP A 245 -5.48 8.78 5.11
CA ASP A 245 -6.55 8.47 4.17
C ASP A 245 -5.99 8.08 2.80
N GLN A 246 -6.27 6.84 2.40
CA GLN A 246 -5.81 6.31 1.12
C GLN A 246 -6.54 6.90 -0.11
N ALA A 247 -7.70 7.52 0.07
CA ALA A 247 -8.36 8.27 -0.99
C ALA A 247 -7.63 9.59 -1.27
N GLU A 248 -7.16 10.28 -0.22
CA GLU A 248 -6.30 11.47 -0.38
C GLU A 248 -4.96 11.12 -1.01
N TYR A 249 -4.33 10.02 -0.57
CA TYR A 249 -3.11 9.51 -1.22
C TYR A 249 -3.34 9.31 -2.72
N ALA A 250 -4.40 8.60 -3.08
CA ALA A 250 -4.74 8.33 -4.47
C ALA A 250 -5.02 9.60 -5.28
N GLN A 251 -5.63 10.60 -4.67
CA GLN A 251 -5.87 11.91 -5.30
C GLN A 251 -4.56 12.63 -5.60
N LEU A 252 -3.64 12.70 -4.63
CA LEU A 252 -2.33 13.33 -4.81
C LEU A 252 -1.49 12.66 -5.89
N VAL A 253 -1.50 11.33 -5.91
CA VAL A 253 -0.79 10.52 -6.92
C VAL A 253 -1.34 10.80 -8.32
N ARG A 254 -2.66 10.80 -8.50
CA ARG A 254 -3.31 11.09 -9.80
C ARG A 254 -3.08 12.53 -10.26
N ALA A 255 -3.09 13.47 -9.33
CA ALA A 255 -2.86 14.88 -9.61
C ALA A 255 -1.38 15.20 -9.88
N TYR A 256 -0.48 14.25 -9.70
CA TYR A 256 0.96 14.48 -9.76
C TYR A 256 1.39 15.64 -8.86
N ALA A 257 0.84 15.68 -7.65
CA ALA A 257 0.96 16.80 -6.72
C ALA A 257 2.34 16.87 -6.06
N ILE A 258 3.41 16.95 -6.87
CA ILE A 258 4.80 17.07 -6.44
C ILE A 258 5.56 17.99 -7.41
N LYS A 259 6.63 18.59 -6.92
CA LYS A 259 7.63 19.31 -7.72
C LYS A 259 8.95 18.51 -7.72
N PRO A 260 9.88 18.77 -8.66
CA PRO A 260 11.22 18.20 -8.57
C PRO A 260 11.82 18.43 -7.18
N PRO A 261 12.18 17.37 -6.43
CA PRO A 261 12.54 17.51 -5.02
C PRO A 261 13.93 18.14 -4.84
N ALA A 262 14.08 18.99 -3.81
CA ALA A 262 15.39 19.43 -3.36
C ALA A 262 16.04 18.32 -2.54
N LEU A 263 17.17 17.78 -3.00
CA LEU A 263 17.90 16.75 -2.26
C LEU A 263 18.49 17.32 -0.96
N ALA A 264 18.56 16.49 0.07
CA ALA A 264 19.04 16.91 1.39
C ALA A 264 20.54 17.20 1.44
N GLY A 265 21.33 16.59 0.56
CA GLY A 265 22.77 16.74 0.44
C GLY A 265 23.24 16.91 -1.00
N VAL A 266 24.56 16.92 -1.20
CA VAL A 266 25.18 17.03 -2.52
C VAL A 266 25.53 15.64 -3.05
N MET A 267 25.10 15.33 -4.26
CA MET A 267 25.47 14.07 -4.91
C MET A 267 26.97 14.07 -5.23
N PRO A 268 27.67 12.94 -5.02
CA PRO A 268 29.08 12.83 -5.39
C PRO A 268 29.23 12.84 -6.92
N ALA A 269 30.21 13.59 -7.41
CA ALA A 269 30.55 13.58 -8.84
C ALA A 269 30.81 12.16 -9.34
N PRO A 270 30.45 11.83 -10.58
CA PRO A 270 29.88 12.71 -11.61
C PRO A 270 28.36 12.89 -11.57
N ALA A 271 27.64 12.35 -10.57
CA ALA A 271 26.20 12.55 -10.42
C ALA A 271 25.89 14.00 -10.01
N SER A 272 24.77 14.55 -10.52
CA SER A 272 24.32 15.89 -10.14
C SER A 272 22.97 15.84 -9.41
N ASN A 273 22.78 16.79 -8.47
CA ASN A 273 21.49 16.93 -7.79
C ASN A 273 20.34 17.19 -8.77
N ALA A 274 20.59 17.96 -9.82
CA ALA A 274 19.57 18.29 -10.82
C ALA A 274 19.08 17.04 -11.57
N ASP A 275 20.00 16.18 -12.02
CA ASP A 275 19.66 14.97 -12.76
C ASP A 275 18.94 13.95 -11.88
N VAL A 276 19.39 13.77 -10.63
CA VAL A 276 18.78 12.85 -9.68
C VAL A 276 17.39 13.35 -9.26
N SER A 277 17.24 14.64 -8.97
CA SER A 277 15.95 15.27 -8.67
C SER A 277 14.95 15.10 -9.83
N ALA A 278 15.39 15.39 -11.06
CA ALA A 278 14.58 15.21 -12.27
C ALA A 278 14.19 13.74 -12.49
N ALA A 279 15.10 12.81 -12.19
CA ALA A 279 14.82 11.37 -12.29
C ALA A 279 13.78 10.93 -11.26
N ILE A 280 13.91 11.32 -9.99
CA ILE A 280 12.92 11.03 -8.93
C ILE A 280 11.55 11.62 -9.31
N TYR A 281 11.53 12.86 -9.77
CA TYR A 281 10.29 13.49 -10.23
C TYR A 281 9.61 12.66 -11.31
N ARG A 282 10.34 12.25 -12.36
CA ARG A 282 9.79 11.41 -13.44
C ARG A 282 9.30 10.04 -12.96
N CYS A 283 9.95 9.43 -11.96
CA CYS A 283 9.47 8.17 -11.36
C CYS A 283 8.03 8.29 -10.87
N LEU A 284 7.68 9.45 -10.31
CA LEU A 284 6.37 9.70 -9.70
C LEU A 284 5.31 10.18 -10.71
N SER A 285 5.59 10.12 -12.01
CA SER A 285 4.59 10.40 -13.05
C SER A 285 3.41 9.44 -12.94
N PRO A 286 2.15 9.93 -13.00
CA PRO A 286 0.98 9.05 -13.12
C PRO A 286 0.97 8.26 -14.44
N ASP A 287 1.60 8.77 -15.49
CA ASP A 287 1.79 8.09 -16.77
C ASP A 287 3.01 7.16 -16.70
N ALA A 288 2.78 5.85 -16.72
CA ALA A 288 3.82 4.83 -16.66
C ALA A 288 4.88 4.95 -17.77
N ALA A 289 4.49 5.42 -18.97
CA ALA A 289 5.39 5.56 -20.10
C ALA A 289 6.42 6.70 -19.93
N LYS A 290 6.16 7.65 -19.04
CA LYS A 290 7.06 8.76 -18.72
C LYS A 290 8.09 8.44 -17.65
N ARG A 291 7.92 7.32 -16.95
CA ARG A 291 8.84 6.90 -15.90
C ARG A 291 10.14 6.34 -16.51
N PRO A 292 11.29 6.62 -15.91
CA PRO A 292 12.54 6.00 -16.34
C PRO A 292 12.52 4.50 -16.06
N THR A 293 13.39 3.76 -16.72
CA THR A 293 13.70 2.37 -16.34
C THR A 293 14.56 2.34 -15.07
N ALA A 294 14.62 1.18 -14.40
CA ALA A 294 15.52 0.98 -13.26
C ALA A 294 16.98 1.21 -13.62
N ALA A 295 17.38 0.85 -14.85
CA ALA A 295 18.74 1.05 -15.34
C ALA A 295 19.07 2.54 -15.55
N GLU A 296 18.13 3.32 -16.11
CA GLU A 296 18.28 4.76 -16.29
C GLU A 296 18.35 5.49 -14.95
N LEU A 297 17.52 5.11 -13.99
CA LEU A 297 17.53 5.68 -12.65
C LEU A 297 18.85 5.39 -11.92
N ARG A 298 19.34 4.15 -12.03
CA ARG A 298 20.66 3.76 -11.50
C ARG A 298 21.80 4.54 -12.17
N ALA A 299 21.68 4.77 -13.48
CA ALA A 299 22.65 5.57 -14.22
C ALA A 299 22.67 7.03 -13.73
N ALA A 300 21.51 7.65 -13.50
CA ALA A 300 21.39 9.00 -12.94
C ALA A 300 22.05 9.09 -11.55
N LEU A 301 21.78 8.13 -10.66
CA LEU A 301 22.39 8.05 -9.33
C LEU A 301 23.93 7.88 -9.37
N SER A 302 24.46 7.42 -10.49
CA SER A 302 25.90 7.19 -10.70
C SER A 302 26.56 8.25 -11.59
N GLY A 303 25.82 9.25 -12.07
CA GLY A 303 26.30 10.28 -12.98
C GLY A 303 26.72 9.74 -14.36
N ARG A 304 26.12 8.62 -14.77
CA ARG A 304 26.33 8.03 -16.09
C ARG A 304 25.20 8.46 -17.00
N ALA A 305 25.49 8.99 -18.18
CA ALA A 305 24.44 9.25 -19.16
C ALA A 305 23.73 7.92 -19.54
N PRO A 306 22.40 7.88 -19.60
CA PRO A 306 21.69 6.69 -20.08
C PRO A 306 22.10 6.45 -21.54
N LYS A 307 22.49 5.22 -21.88
CA LYS A 307 22.74 4.82 -23.27
C LYS A 307 21.41 4.94 -24.03
N GLY A 308 21.29 5.96 -24.88
CA GLY A 308 20.15 6.15 -25.78
C GLY A 308 19.08 7.16 -25.36
N SER A 309 19.35 8.11 -24.45
CA SER A 309 18.44 9.25 -24.27
C SER A 309 18.57 10.19 -25.49
N VAL A 310 17.57 10.13 -26.36
CA VAL A 310 17.37 11.19 -27.37
C VAL A 310 17.06 12.45 -26.56
N SER A 311 17.97 13.44 -26.64
CA SER A 311 17.76 14.77 -26.11
C SER A 311 16.44 15.30 -26.65
N ALA A 312 15.53 15.69 -25.77
CA ALA A 312 14.35 16.44 -26.18
C ALA A 312 14.84 17.67 -26.95
N PRO A 313 14.30 17.98 -28.13
CA PRO A 313 14.71 19.15 -28.87
C PRO A 313 14.45 20.40 -28.04
N ALA A 314 15.50 21.20 -27.83
CA ALA A 314 15.38 22.51 -27.23
C ALA A 314 14.30 23.29 -27.99
N GLY A 315 13.26 23.73 -27.29
CA GLY A 315 12.13 24.42 -27.88
C GLY A 315 12.55 25.68 -28.57
N SER A 316 12.57 25.68 -29.90
CA SER A 316 12.58 26.88 -30.69
C SER A 316 11.23 27.60 -30.48
N ALA A 317 11.30 28.75 -29.83
CA ALA A 317 10.16 29.66 -29.70
C ALA A 317 9.71 30.11 -31.09
N ARG A 318 8.71 29.44 -31.65
CA ARG A 318 8.05 29.87 -32.88
C ARG A 318 7.04 30.94 -32.52
N LYS A 319 7.34 32.19 -32.85
CA LYS A 319 6.44 33.34 -32.85
C LYS A 319 5.17 32.99 -33.64
N VAL A 320 4.06 32.87 -32.97
CA VAL A 320 2.73 32.77 -33.62
C VAL A 320 2.28 34.18 -33.92
N VAL A 321 2.27 34.51 -35.21
CA VAL A 321 1.65 35.71 -35.77
C VAL A 321 0.14 35.47 -35.76
N GLY A 322 -0.61 36.45 -35.23
CA GLY A 322 -2.03 36.38 -35.06
C GLY A 322 -2.84 36.25 -36.35
N ALA A 323 -3.83 35.39 -36.34
CA ALA A 323 -4.94 35.38 -37.29
C ALA A 323 -6.24 35.63 -36.54
N LYS A 324 -6.98 36.66 -36.99
CA LYS A 324 -8.31 37.05 -36.53
C LYS A 324 -9.35 35.93 -36.77
N PRO A 325 -10.33 35.73 -35.88
CA PRO A 325 -11.44 34.83 -36.18
C PRO A 325 -12.51 35.54 -37.04
N ALA A 326 -12.96 34.81 -38.08
CA ALA A 326 -14.07 35.22 -38.93
C ALA A 326 -15.40 34.82 -38.24
N ALA A 327 -16.34 35.74 -38.27
CA ALA A 327 -17.69 35.58 -37.79
C ALA A 327 -18.53 34.68 -38.70
N VAL A 328 -19.24 33.70 -38.14
CA VAL A 328 -20.28 32.95 -38.85
C VAL A 328 -21.65 33.35 -38.25
N LYS A 329 -22.53 33.73 -39.17
CA LYS A 329 -23.91 34.24 -38.91
C LYS A 329 -24.84 33.15 -38.38
N ALA A 330 -25.71 33.59 -37.47
CA ALA A 330 -26.86 32.84 -37.01
C ALA A 330 -27.91 32.61 -38.14
N GLY A 331 -28.40 31.40 -38.26
CA GLY A 331 -29.57 31.06 -39.05
C GLY A 331 -30.73 30.64 -38.15
N SER A 332 -31.81 31.33 -38.26
CA SER A 332 -33.10 31.14 -37.59
C SER A 332 -33.89 30.01 -38.22
N GLY A 333 -34.45 29.10 -37.43
CA GLY A 333 -35.43 28.11 -37.84
C GLY A 333 -36.52 27.92 -36.76
N ARG A 334 -37.75 28.38 -37.07
CA ARG A 334 -38.98 28.25 -36.28
C ARG A 334 -39.59 26.85 -36.33
N GLY A 335 -40.29 26.48 -35.28
CA GLY A 335 -41.48 25.62 -35.30
C GLY A 335 -41.44 24.53 -34.25
N ALA A 336 -42.31 24.42 -33.40
CA ALA A 336 -43.69 24.39 -33.09
C ALA A 336 -43.88 23.84 -31.65
N ALA A 337 -44.77 24.43 -30.92
CA ALA A 337 -45.19 24.04 -29.58
C ALA A 337 -46.21 22.87 -29.64
N VAL A 338 -46.08 21.94 -28.66
CA VAL A 338 -47.24 21.17 -28.16
C VAL A 338 -47.11 21.15 -26.63
N GLY A 339 -48.14 21.67 -25.96
CA GLY A 339 -48.22 21.77 -24.54
C GLY A 339 -48.59 20.49 -23.83
N ALA A 340 -48.10 20.32 -22.64
CA ALA A 340 -48.70 19.47 -21.62
C ALA A 340 -48.46 20.11 -20.26
N THR A 341 -49.55 20.32 -19.60
CA THR A 341 -49.71 20.86 -18.23
C THR A 341 -49.03 20.00 -17.21
N ALA A 342 -48.18 20.54 -16.38
CA ALA A 342 -47.75 19.92 -15.14
C ALA A 342 -47.98 20.92 -13.98
N SER A 343 -48.78 20.45 -13.06
CA SER A 343 -49.15 21.10 -11.80
C SER A 343 -47.92 21.37 -10.92
N GLY A 344 -47.89 22.54 -10.31
CA GLY A 344 -46.86 22.97 -9.39
C GLY A 344 -46.79 22.13 -8.12
N ALA A 345 -45.56 21.83 -7.76
CA ALA A 345 -45.19 21.53 -6.39
C ALA A 345 -44.08 22.49 -6.00
N SER A 346 -44.37 23.35 -5.04
CA SER A 346 -43.38 24.21 -4.34
C SER A 346 -42.27 23.37 -3.76
N PRO A 347 -41.02 23.87 -3.75
CA PRO A 347 -39.94 23.17 -3.06
C PRO A 347 -40.24 23.18 -1.56
N ALA A 348 -40.26 21.98 -0.98
CA ALA A 348 -40.38 21.79 0.45
C ALA A 348 -39.21 22.48 1.17
N ALA A 349 -39.50 23.18 2.23
CA ALA A 349 -38.56 23.77 3.16
C ALA A 349 -37.59 22.68 3.69
N PRO A 350 -36.29 23.00 3.99
CA PRO A 350 -35.36 22.04 4.55
C PRO A 350 -35.93 21.47 5.86
N PRO A 351 -35.79 20.16 6.10
CA PRO A 351 -36.31 19.56 7.31
C PRO A 351 -35.61 20.19 8.53
N SER A 352 -36.44 20.65 9.47
CA SER A 352 -36.02 21.16 10.77
C SER A 352 -35.10 20.14 11.44
N LEU A 353 -33.91 20.58 11.91
CA LEU A 353 -32.96 19.83 12.71
C LEU A 353 -33.69 19.06 13.83
N GLU A 354 -33.70 17.72 13.72
CA GLU A 354 -34.21 16.90 14.83
C GLU A 354 -33.35 17.18 16.07
N LYS A 355 -33.97 17.47 17.19
CA LYS A 355 -33.29 17.66 18.48
C LYS A 355 -32.46 16.43 18.82
N GLY A 356 -31.12 16.58 18.91
CA GLY A 356 -30.18 15.53 19.29
C GLY A 356 -29.29 14.98 18.18
N ALA A 357 -29.44 15.46 16.94
CA ALA A 357 -28.54 15.04 15.86
C ALA A 357 -27.10 15.52 16.12
N LEU A 358 -26.12 14.61 15.85
CA LEU A 358 -24.69 14.90 16.01
C LEU A 358 -24.21 15.77 14.84
N SER A 359 -24.15 17.09 15.05
CA SER A 359 -23.78 18.09 14.04
C SER A 359 -22.42 18.75 14.29
N SER A 360 -21.75 18.38 15.37
CA SER A 360 -20.41 18.87 15.71
C SER A 360 -19.41 18.63 14.57
N GLU A 361 -18.43 19.52 14.42
CA GLU A 361 -17.36 19.33 13.42
C GLU A 361 -16.44 18.15 13.76
N ARG A 362 -16.35 17.80 15.02
CA ARG A 362 -15.49 16.73 15.54
C ARG A 362 -16.28 15.84 16.47
N ILE A 363 -15.99 14.54 16.38
CA ILE A 363 -16.52 13.54 17.31
C ILE A 363 -15.42 12.64 17.81
N GLN A 364 -15.66 12.00 18.94
CA GLN A 364 -14.77 11.00 19.51
C GLN A 364 -15.51 9.72 19.85
N LEU A 365 -14.80 8.60 19.75
CA LEU A 365 -15.17 7.33 20.34
C LEU A 365 -14.66 7.27 21.76
N VAL A 366 -15.47 6.79 22.68
CA VAL A 366 -15.11 6.65 24.10
C VAL A 366 -15.38 5.22 24.53
N GLY A 367 -14.36 4.54 25.01
CA GLY A 367 -14.46 3.20 25.60
C GLY A 367 -14.96 3.22 27.05
N ALA A 368 -15.30 2.06 27.57
CA ALA A 368 -15.77 1.89 28.97
C ALA A 368 -14.69 2.26 30.00
N ASP A 369 -13.42 2.16 29.64
CA ASP A 369 -12.27 2.54 30.48
C ASP A 369 -11.92 4.05 30.43
N GLY A 370 -12.75 4.84 29.74
CA GLY A 370 -12.54 6.28 29.56
C GLY A 370 -11.53 6.65 28.47
N LYS A 371 -10.87 5.69 27.84
CA LYS A 371 -10.05 5.97 26.65
C LYS A 371 -10.91 6.58 25.57
N SER A 372 -10.38 7.59 24.91
CA SER A 372 -11.07 8.25 23.79
C SER A 372 -10.16 8.37 22.57
N LEU A 373 -10.76 8.32 21.40
CA LEU A 373 -10.10 8.50 20.10
C LEU A 373 -10.90 9.45 19.26
N HIS A 374 -10.28 10.50 18.76
CA HIS A 374 -10.88 11.41 17.78
C HIS A 374 -11.01 10.69 16.44
N ILE A 375 -12.16 10.82 15.81
CA ILE A 375 -12.41 10.26 14.49
C ILE A 375 -12.59 11.37 13.45
N GLY A 376 -11.97 11.14 12.30
CA GLY A 376 -12.00 12.10 11.17
C GLY A 376 -13.33 12.09 10.43
N VAL A 377 -13.44 12.95 9.45
CA VAL A 377 -14.66 13.17 8.64
C VAL A 377 -15.25 11.87 8.07
N ARG A 378 -14.38 10.88 7.80
CA ARG A 378 -14.77 9.52 7.47
C ARG A 378 -13.78 8.55 8.09
N THR A 379 -14.26 7.67 8.95
CA THR A 379 -13.43 6.71 9.68
C THR A 379 -14.04 5.31 9.57
N GLU A 380 -13.28 4.35 9.07
CA GLU A 380 -13.65 2.95 9.09
C GLU A 380 -13.26 2.36 10.45
N ILE A 381 -14.26 1.85 11.16
CA ILE A 381 -14.07 1.22 12.46
C ILE A 381 -14.08 -0.28 12.26
N GLY A 382 -12.95 -0.89 12.57
CA GLY A 382 -12.75 -2.32 12.50
C GLY A 382 -11.85 -2.80 13.63
N LYS A 383 -11.41 -4.04 13.55
CA LYS A 383 -10.64 -4.72 14.58
C LYS A 383 -9.41 -3.94 15.07
N THR A 384 -8.64 -3.36 14.14
CA THR A 384 -7.41 -2.63 14.48
C THR A 384 -7.68 -1.42 15.37
N LEU A 385 -8.73 -0.64 15.05
CA LEU A 385 -9.14 0.49 15.86
C LEU A 385 -9.80 0.03 17.17
N ALA A 386 -10.68 -0.96 17.10
CA ALA A 386 -11.41 -1.46 18.25
C ALA A 386 -10.49 -2.05 19.34
N ARG A 387 -9.39 -2.71 18.95
CA ARG A 387 -8.36 -3.23 19.90
C ARG A 387 -7.72 -2.16 20.77
N GLN A 388 -7.70 -0.91 20.35
CA GLN A 388 -7.17 0.19 21.15
C GLN A 388 -8.02 0.43 22.42
N PHE A 389 -9.28 0.00 22.40
CA PHE A 389 -10.21 0.12 23.52
C PHE A 389 -10.34 -1.14 24.40
N GLY A 390 -9.70 -2.23 24.02
CA GLY A 390 -9.66 -3.45 24.83
C GLY A 390 -9.65 -4.77 24.04
N ALA A 391 -9.47 -5.87 24.76
CA ALA A 391 -9.36 -7.21 24.18
C ALA A 391 -10.61 -7.66 23.39
N GLU A 392 -11.78 -7.16 23.74
CA GLU A 392 -13.02 -7.45 23.02
C GLU A 392 -13.04 -6.86 21.59
N GLY A 393 -12.11 -5.98 21.24
CA GLY A 393 -11.86 -5.55 19.87
C GLY A 393 -11.55 -6.70 18.91
N GLU A 394 -11.16 -7.88 19.44
CA GLU A 394 -10.99 -9.10 18.64
C GLU A 394 -12.27 -9.58 17.95
N PHE A 395 -13.42 -9.26 18.49
CA PHE A 395 -14.71 -9.65 17.92
C PHE A 395 -15.18 -8.76 16.77
N TRP A 396 -14.52 -7.61 16.55
CA TRP A 396 -14.75 -6.75 15.40
C TRP A 396 -14.10 -7.36 14.15
N ASP A 397 -14.75 -7.25 13.01
CA ASP A 397 -14.14 -7.61 11.74
C ASP A 397 -13.10 -6.57 11.32
N SER A 398 -12.24 -6.88 10.37
CA SER A 398 -11.24 -5.96 9.85
C SER A 398 -11.87 -4.64 9.38
N ARG A 399 -13.08 -4.72 8.81
CA ARG A 399 -13.95 -3.61 8.44
C ARG A 399 -15.36 -3.92 8.94
N GLN A 400 -15.77 -3.30 10.02
CA GLN A 400 -17.08 -3.58 10.64
C GLN A 400 -18.13 -2.56 10.21
N LEU A 401 -17.79 -1.28 10.35
CA LEU A 401 -18.67 -0.18 9.99
C LEU A 401 -17.85 1.07 9.65
N VAL A 402 -18.47 2.02 8.97
CA VAL A 402 -17.89 3.33 8.71
C VAL A 402 -18.73 4.41 9.39
N VAL A 403 -18.07 5.36 10.03
CA VAL A 403 -18.67 6.59 10.56
C VAL A 403 -18.18 7.74 9.68
N GLU A 404 -19.10 8.49 9.11
CA GLU A 404 -18.75 9.58 8.20
C GLU A 404 -19.70 10.78 8.37
N ARG A 405 -19.20 11.96 8.02
CA ARG A 405 -19.98 13.20 8.03
C ARG A 405 -20.61 13.41 6.65
N GLY A 406 -21.94 13.37 6.58
CA GLY A 406 -22.70 13.59 5.35
C GLY A 406 -22.65 15.01 4.84
N PRO A 407 -23.16 15.27 3.61
CA PRO A 407 -23.23 16.60 3.01
C PRO A 407 -24.08 17.59 3.81
N ASP A 408 -25.04 17.10 4.59
CA ASP A 408 -25.90 17.87 5.49
C ASP A 408 -25.24 18.16 6.86
N SER A 409 -23.94 17.91 6.97
CA SER A 409 -23.15 18.07 8.20
C SER A 409 -23.57 17.15 9.35
N GLN A 410 -24.41 16.15 9.10
CA GLN A 410 -24.80 15.13 10.08
C GLN A 410 -23.84 13.94 10.01
N TRP A 411 -23.58 13.33 11.17
CA TRP A 411 -22.80 12.11 11.22
C TRP A 411 -23.68 10.89 10.96
N ILE A 412 -23.17 9.97 10.14
CA ILE A 412 -23.86 8.77 9.69
C ILE A 412 -22.97 7.58 10.00
N VAL A 413 -23.57 6.48 10.47
CA VAL A 413 -22.92 5.19 10.58
C VAL A 413 -23.48 4.22 9.57
N THR A 414 -22.62 3.50 8.85
CA THR A 414 -23.01 2.49 7.84
C THR A 414 -22.29 1.18 8.13
N PRO A 415 -22.98 0.03 8.25
CA PRO A 415 -22.36 -1.25 8.43
C PRO A 415 -21.78 -1.78 7.11
N PHE A 416 -20.69 -2.53 7.16
CA PHE A 416 -20.23 -3.33 6.02
C PHE A 416 -21.02 -4.64 5.94
N ALA A 417 -21.31 -5.06 4.72
CA ALA A 417 -21.98 -6.35 4.48
C ALA A 417 -21.01 -7.52 4.69
N GLY A 418 -21.54 -8.66 5.13
CA GLY A 418 -20.77 -9.90 5.24
C GLY A 418 -19.85 -9.99 6.45
N THR A 419 -20.05 -9.18 7.47
CA THR A 419 -19.32 -9.26 8.73
C THR A 419 -19.69 -10.52 9.53
N ALA A 420 -18.73 -11.09 10.27
CA ALA A 420 -18.93 -12.31 11.07
C ALA A 420 -19.84 -12.08 12.28
N ASN A 421 -19.83 -10.86 12.82
CA ASN A 421 -20.69 -10.44 13.91
C ASN A 421 -21.58 -9.27 13.46
N ASP A 422 -22.77 -9.19 14.06
CA ASP A 422 -23.69 -8.10 13.80
C ASP A 422 -23.07 -6.75 14.20
N SER A 423 -23.22 -5.73 13.36
CA SER A 423 -22.98 -4.34 13.75
C SER A 423 -24.18 -3.84 14.54
N LEU A 424 -23.96 -3.24 15.70
CA LEU A 424 -25.01 -2.78 16.59
C LEU A 424 -24.93 -1.28 16.80
N LEU A 425 -26.07 -0.61 16.74
CA LEU A 425 -26.26 0.77 17.16
C LEU A 425 -27.24 0.78 18.33
N ASN A 426 -26.83 1.27 19.49
CA ASN A 426 -27.63 1.26 20.73
C ASN A 426 -28.20 -0.13 21.08
N GLY A 427 -27.42 -1.19 20.81
CA GLY A 427 -27.81 -2.56 21.06
C GLY A 427 -28.75 -3.19 20.01
N GLN A 428 -29.22 -2.45 19.02
CA GLN A 428 -30.03 -2.94 17.91
C GLN A 428 -29.18 -3.22 16.67
N ILE A 429 -29.58 -4.20 15.84
CA ILE A 429 -28.85 -4.52 14.61
C ILE A 429 -28.91 -3.32 13.66
N LEU A 430 -27.73 -2.91 13.20
CA LEU A 430 -27.57 -1.88 12.19
C LEU A 430 -27.50 -2.57 10.81
N THR A 431 -28.58 -2.48 10.03
CA THR A 431 -28.68 -3.12 8.70
C THR A 431 -28.48 -2.14 7.54
N ALA A 432 -28.60 -0.84 7.78
CA ALA A 432 -28.45 0.21 6.79
C ALA A 432 -27.82 1.46 7.43
N ALA A 433 -27.46 2.43 6.60
CA ALA A 433 -26.96 3.72 7.06
C ALA A 433 -27.95 4.41 8.02
N SER A 434 -27.45 4.87 9.16
CA SER A 434 -28.25 5.51 10.21
C SER A 434 -27.58 6.80 10.71
N ARG A 435 -28.37 7.85 10.96
CA ARG A 435 -27.88 9.08 11.56
C ARG A 435 -27.48 8.87 13.01
N LEU A 436 -26.39 9.46 13.41
CA LEU A 436 -25.86 9.39 14.77
C LEU A 436 -26.32 10.57 15.61
N ARG A 437 -26.51 10.29 16.90
CA ARG A 437 -26.80 11.28 17.95
C ARG A 437 -25.68 11.29 18.98
N ASP A 438 -25.50 12.41 19.66
CA ASP A 438 -24.54 12.46 20.78
C ASP A 438 -24.93 11.47 21.87
N GLY A 439 -23.97 10.68 22.27
CA GLY A 439 -24.17 9.60 23.25
C GLY A 439 -24.56 8.26 22.66
N ASP A 440 -24.80 8.15 21.35
CA ASP A 440 -25.03 6.85 20.71
C ASP A 440 -23.86 5.89 20.94
N THR A 441 -24.18 4.60 20.96
CA THR A 441 -23.20 3.53 21.22
C THR A 441 -23.17 2.58 20.05
N ILE A 442 -21.99 2.40 19.46
CA ILE A 442 -21.72 1.37 18.47
C ILE A 442 -21.03 0.19 19.11
N ALA A 443 -21.37 -1.01 18.67
CA ALA A 443 -20.81 -2.24 19.18
C ALA A 443 -20.84 -3.35 18.13
N VAL A 444 -20.27 -4.50 18.44
CA VAL A 444 -20.48 -5.74 17.69
C VAL A 444 -21.07 -6.81 18.59
N GLY A 445 -21.69 -7.83 17.99
CA GLY A 445 -22.21 -8.91 18.79
C GLY A 445 -23.03 -9.93 18.01
N ARG A 446 -23.91 -10.61 18.72
CA ARG A 446 -24.96 -11.45 18.14
C ARG A 446 -26.28 -11.07 18.79
N HIS A 447 -27.02 -10.21 18.14
CA HIS A 447 -28.27 -9.68 18.66
C HIS A 447 -29.25 -10.78 19.02
N SER A 448 -29.38 -11.84 18.19
CA SER A 448 -30.24 -12.99 18.43
C SER A 448 -29.90 -13.77 19.71
N LYS A 449 -28.70 -13.57 20.27
CA LYS A 449 -28.22 -14.20 21.51
C LYS A 449 -28.04 -13.21 22.66
N GLY A 450 -28.43 -11.94 22.49
CA GLY A 450 -28.23 -10.88 23.47
C GLY A 450 -26.74 -10.54 23.76
N ILE A 451 -25.83 -10.89 22.85
CA ILE A 451 -24.39 -10.70 23.05
C ILE A 451 -24.00 -9.35 22.46
N VAL A 452 -23.43 -8.48 23.29
CA VAL A 452 -22.83 -7.19 22.91
C VAL A 452 -21.37 -7.18 23.35
N LYS A 453 -20.45 -6.79 22.44
CA LYS A 453 -19.01 -6.77 22.68
C LYS A 453 -18.44 -5.39 22.35
N LEU A 454 -17.59 -4.90 23.23
CA LEU A 454 -16.89 -3.63 23.15
C LEU A 454 -17.80 -2.48 22.71
N PRO A 455 -18.76 -2.05 23.56
CA PRO A 455 -19.57 -0.88 23.28
C PRO A 455 -18.68 0.40 23.31
N LEU A 456 -18.68 1.16 22.23
CA LEU A 456 -17.97 2.41 22.07
C LEU A 456 -18.96 3.56 21.94
N LYS A 457 -18.88 4.54 22.84
CA LYS A 457 -19.81 5.67 22.88
C LYS A 457 -19.31 6.81 22.00
N LEU A 458 -20.20 7.38 21.21
CA LEU A 458 -19.93 8.56 20.38
C LEU A 458 -20.20 9.83 21.18
N ARG A 459 -19.30 10.81 21.07
CA ARG A 459 -19.41 12.11 21.74
C ARG A 459 -19.07 13.24 20.77
N ALA A 460 -19.84 14.30 20.81
CA ALA A 460 -19.49 15.59 20.21
C ALA A 460 -18.30 16.22 20.95
N ILE A 461 -17.43 16.92 20.21
CA ILE A 461 -16.29 17.67 20.77
C ILE A 461 -16.42 19.13 20.33
#